data_bef446539e98fffda9b8a6678dd1c72c
#
_entry.id   bef446539e98fffda9b8a6678dd1c72c
#
_cell.length_a   1.000
_cell.length_b   1.000
_cell.length_c   1.000
_cell.angle_alpha   90.00
_cell.angle_beta   90.00
_cell.angle_gamma   90.00
#
_symmetry.space_group_name_H-M   'P 1'
#
loop_
_entity.id
_entity.type
_entity.pdbx_description
1 polymer ?
#
loop_
_entity_poly.entity_id
_entity_poly.type
_entity_poly.pdbx_seq_one_letter_code
_entity_poly.pdbx_strand_id
1 'polypeptide(L)' 'HHSNVLAATHVHLDSHMCAEMIMVRGEPDEIRHLADHMRQQKGVFHLALNMTSVGAQA' A
#
# COMPACT_ATOMS: atom_id res chain seq x y z
N HIS A 1 13.46 -1.50 -7.98
CA HIS A 1 12.12 -0.99 -7.73
C HIS A 1 11.99 0.44 -8.07
N HIS A 2 10.87 0.76 -8.62
CA HIS A 2 10.59 2.14 -8.99
C HIS A 2 9.52 2.78 -8.12
N SER A 3 9.07 2.08 -7.10
CA SER A 3 8.11 2.62 -6.17
C SER A 3 8.81 3.11 -4.93
N ASN A 4 8.33 4.20 -4.40
CA ASN A 4 8.85 4.75 -3.16
C ASN A 4 7.74 4.84 -2.14
N VAL A 5 8.04 4.39 -0.94
CA VAL A 5 7.12 4.56 0.17
C VAL A 5 7.27 5.98 0.67
N LEU A 6 6.19 6.75 0.60
CA LEU A 6 6.18 8.13 1.03
C LEU A 6 5.79 8.26 2.50
N ALA A 7 4.92 7.38 2.97
CA ALA A 7 4.45 7.42 4.35
C ALA A 7 3.87 6.08 4.71
N ALA A 8 3.92 5.74 5.97
CA ALA A 8 3.29 4.54 6.49
C ALA A 8 2.78 4.82 7.89
N THR A 9 1.57 4.36 8.17
CA THR A 9 0.95 4.52 9.48
C THR A 9 0.46 3.16 9.95
N HIS A 10 0.82 2.81 11.16
CA HIS A 10 0.50 1.53 11.74
C HIS A 10 -0.37 1.76 12.97
N VAL A 11 -1.49 1.06 13.03
CA VAL A 11 -2.44 1.22 14.11
C VAL A 11 -2.77 -0.15 14.68
N HIS A 12 -2.67 -0.29 16.00
CA HIS A 12 -3.13 -1.50 16.66
C HIS A 12 -4.64 -1.41 16.85
N LEU A 13 -5.34 -2.41 16.36
CA LEU A 13 -6.78 -2.46 16.52
C LEU A 13 -7.15 -3.21 17.79
N ASP A 14 -6.45 -4.30 18.07
CA ASP A 14 -6.60 -5.03 19.32
C ASP A 14 -5.35 -5.90 19.53
N SER A 15 -5.39 -6.85 20.43
CA SER A 15 -4.20 -7.63 20.76
C SER A 15 -3.77 -8.55 19.61
N HIS A 16 -4.62 -8.78 18.63
CA HIS A 16 -4.32 -9.72 17.56
C HIS A 16 -4.35 -9.09 16.18
N MET A 17 -4.83 -7.87 16.06
CA MET A 17 -4.99 -7.27 14.76
C MET A 17 -4.45 -5.86 14.73
N CYS A 18 -3.87 -5.51 13.60
CA CYS A 18 -3.47 -4.14 13.36
C CYS A 18 -3.81 -3.77 11.92
N ALA A 19 -3.86 -2.49 11.68
CA ALA A 19 -4.07 -1.94 10.35
C ALA A 19 -2.88 -1.10 9.98
N GLU A 20 -2.56 -1.12 8.70
CA GLU A 20 -1.47 -0.31 8.19
C GLU A 20 -1.93 0.40 6.95
N MET A 21 -1.63 1.68 6.85
CA MET A 21 -1.88 2.46 5.67
C MET A 21 -0.53 2.86 5.11
N ILE A 22 -0.31 2.57 3.84
CA ILE A 22 0.96 2.88 3.20
C ILE A 22 0.67 3.73 1.98
N MET A 23 1.37 4.86 1.89
CA MET A 23 1.27 5.72 0.73
C MET A 23 2.53 5.53 -0.08
N VAL A 24 2.37 5.17 -1.35
CA VAL A 24 3.49 4.94 -2.24
C VAL A 24 3.32 5.73 -3.52
N ARG A 25 4.43 6.00 -4.17
CA ARG A 25 4.44 6.62 -5.47
C ARG A 25 5.24 5.76 -6.41
N GLY A 26 4.75 5.57 -7.61
CA GLY A 26 5.45 4.77 -8.60
C GLY A 26 4.59 4.54 -9.82
N GLU A 27 5.08 3.71 -10.72
CA GLU A 27 4.33 3.35 -11.90
C GLU A 27 3.14 2.47 -11.51
N PRO A 28 2.00 2.64 -12.17
CA PRO A 28 0.79 1.89 -11.79
C PRO A 28 0.98 0.37 -11.75
N ASP A 29 1.68 -0.18 -12.72
CA ASP A 29 1.87 -1.62 -12.76
C ASP A 29 2.72 -2.11 -11.60
N GLU A 30 3.70 -1.33 -11.22
CA GLU A 30 4.55 -1.69 -10.10
C GLU A 30 3.83 -1.58 -8.78
N ILE A 31 2.97 -0.58 -8.65
CA ILE A 31 2.16 -0.43 -7.45
C ILE A 31 1.19 -1.61 -7.32
N ARG A 32 0.55 -2.01 -8.42
CA ARG A 32 -0.34 -3.17 -8.40
C ARG A 32 0.41 -4.45 -8.06
N HIS A 33 1.62 -4.59 -8.60
CA HIS A 33 2.44 -5.75 -8.32
C HIS A 33 2.81 -5.79 -6.83
N LEU A 34 3.16 -4.65 -6.26
CA LEU A 34 3.45 -4.56 -4.84
C LEU A 34 2.24 -4.94 -4.00
N ALA A 35 1.06 -4.43 -4.36
CA ALA A 35 -0.16 -4.75 -3.63
C ALA A 35 -0.46 -6.25 -3.70
N ASP A 36 -0.27 -6.86 -4.86
CA ASP A 36 -0.49 -8.29 -5.01
C ASP A 36 0.49 -9.10 -4.19
N HIS A 37 1.72 -8.66 -4.15
CA HIS A 37 2.74 -9.32 -3.33
C HIS A 37 2.39 -9.24 -1.84
N MET A 38 1.94 -8.08 -1.39
CA MET A 38 1.55 -7.90 -0.01
C MET A 38 0.31 -8.71 0.33
N ARG A 39 -0.62 -8.83 -0.61
CA ARG A 39 -1.85 -9.58 -0.39
C ARG A 39 -1.57 -11.06 -0.18
N GLN A 40 -0.47 -11.55 -0.71
CA GLN A 40 -0.07 -12.95 -0.57
C GLN A 40 0.68 -13.23 0.71
N GLN A 41 1.03 -12.21 1.47
CA GLN A 41 1.79 -12.43 2.69
C GLN A 41 0.93 -13.06 3.75
N LYS A 42 1.54 -13.97 4.50
CA LYS A 42 0.85 -14.63 5.58
C LYS A 42 0.46 -13.62 6.64
N GLY A 43 -0.77 -13.69 7.09
CA GLY A 43 -1.24 -12.75 8.10
C GLY A 43 -1.96 -11.55 7.57
N VAL A 44 -1.96 -11.35 6.26
CA VAL A 44 -2.73 -10.26 5.67
C VAL A 44 -4.13 -10.78 5.36
N PHE A 45 -5.13 -10.27 6.08
CA PHE A 45 -6.50 -10.72 5.89
C PHE A 45 -7.25 -9.89 4.86
N HIS A 46 -6.89 -8.64 4.71
CA HIS A 46 -7.58 -7.77 3.78
C HIS A 46 -6.62 -6.69 3.31
N LEU A 47 -6.64 -6.41 2.03
CA LEU A 47 -5.85 -5.32 1.48
C LEU A 47 -6.65 -4.67 0.37
N ALA A 48 -6.76 -3.36 0.42
CA ALA A 48 -7.40 -2.57 -0.61
C ALA A 48 -6.38 -1.61 -1.20
N LEU A 49 -6.42 -1.45 -2.49
CA LEU A 49 -5.55 -0.53 -3.20
C LEU A 49 -6.39 0.59 -3.78
N ASN A 50 -6.03 1.80 -3.45
CA ASN A 50 -6.68 2.96 -4.00
C ASN A 50 -5.63 3.76 -4.76
N MET A 51 -5.81 3.94 -6.05
CA MET A 51 -4.84 4.61 -6.89
C MET A 51 -5.42 5.91 -7.41
N THR A 52 -4.57 6.92 -7.46
CA THR A 52 -4.95 8.19 -8.03
C THR A 52 -3.75 8.73 -8.79
N SER A 53 -3.98 9.53 -9.78
CA SER A 53 -2.88 10.15 -10.51
C SER A 53 -2.75 11.59 -10.08
N VAL A 54 -1.51 12.05 -10.07
CA VAL A 54 -1.22 13.43 -9.77
C VAL A 54 -1.19 14.18 -11.09
N GLY A 55 -1.85 15.25 -11.15
CA GLY A 55 -1.89 16.03 -12.35
C GLY A 55 -0.54 16.57 -12.71
N ALA A 56 -0.15 16.34 -13.92
CA ALA A 56 1.13 16.79 -14.34
C ALA A 56 1.21 18.25 -14.52
N GLN A 57 0.14 18.87 -14.79
CA GLN A 57 0.19 20.24 -14.93
C GLN A 57 -0.12 20.73 -13.76
N ALA A 58 0.35 20.90 -13.26
CA ALA A 58 0.01 21.55 -12.13
C ALA A 58 0.07 22.89 -12.42
#